data_bc39b71519aa0dd9c1adfaf83a12dedd
#
_entry.id   bc39b71519aa0dd9c1adfaf83a12dedd
#
_cell.length_a   1.000
_cell.length_b   1.000
_cell.length_c   1.000
_cell.angle_alpha   90.00
_cell.angle_beta   90.00
_cell.angle_gamma   90.00
#
_symmetry.space_group_name_H-M   'P 1'
#
loop_
_entity.id
_entity.type
_entity.pdbx_description
1 polymer ?
#
loop_
_entity_poly.entity_id
_entity_poly.type
_entity_poly.pdbx_seq_one_letter_code
_entity_poly.pdbx_strand_id
1 'polypeptide(L)'
;SDTPAAEIEAIILLACQAPLGPVHLELTGEVARRLIDPPQVATLASSTSVLDHVALQSLAQQIKLSKKPVLIVGLEARHCAAEVRQLAEHLKCPVLQTYKAKGVISDLDPQVVGIFTGGIQEADCLAHADLMLMVGLDPVEMILQPWLYNKPGVELSNATHDVHYIKPIARVSRDLKLHVLALNEQLSGYVSSWPVEQIALLRQDILTRLAYPPVQFGVAPDRLVQLSAQAYAEQKFRPRMSVDAGAHMFSATAFFPVTQAGDVLISNGLATMAFALPAAIAAALDEPAHPVICFTGDGGLMMCLGELCTAIDSGARIVVVVFNDSALSLIDIKQQSKQLPSRGVRWGRHDFAKAMQALGGQGFEATTEAQYYEALTQALKLQGPSLIDVQIDPSGYSQQLKAMRG
;
A
#
# COMPACT_ATOMS: atom_id res chain seq x y z
N SER A 1 -33.57 11.65 -17.27
CA SER A 1 -33.08 13.01 -17.03
C SER A 1 -33.14 13.83 -18.32
N ASP A 2 -33.55 15.05 -18.24
CA ASP A 2 -33.57 16.00 -19.38
C ASP A 2 -32.20 16.69 -19.53
N THR A 3 -31.31 16.53 -18.57
CA THR A 3 -29.96 17.13 -18.54
C THR A 3 -28.88 16.11 -18.14
N PRO A 4 -28.65 15.07 -18.96
CA PRO A 4 -27.70 14.01 -18.60
C PRO A 4 -26.25 14.52 -18.42
N ALA A 5 -25.84 15.56 -19.13
CA ALA A 5 -24.53 16.16 -18.99
C ALA A 5 -24.30 16.75 -17.58
N ALA A 6 -25.28 17.50 -17.06
CA ALA A 6 -25.20 18.07 -15.72
C ALA A 6 -25.19 17.03 -14.61
N GLU A 7 -25.91 15.91 -14.80
CA GLU A 7 -25.88 14.79 -13.85
C GLU A 7 -24.52 14.07 -13.84
N ILE A 8 -23.93 13.81 -15.01
CA ILE A 8 -22.60 13.24 -15.12
C ILE A 8 -21.58 14.16 -14.44
N GLU A 9 -21.66 15.45 -14.68
CA GLU A 9 -20.81 16.44 -14.05
C GLU A 9 -20.95 16.45 -12.52
N ALA A 10 -22.18 16.46 -12.02
CA ALA A 10 -22.46 16.42 -10.59
C ALA A 10 -21.89 15.14 -9.92
N ILE A 11 -21.97 13.99 -10.60
CA ILE A 11 -21.42 12.73 -10.12
C ILE A 11 -19.88 12.76 -10.10
N ILE A 12 -19.26 13.33 -11.14
CA ILE A 12 -17.78 13.52 -11.18
C ILE A 12 -17.34 14.44 -10.04
N LEU A 13 -18.02 15.55 -9.85
CA LEU A 13 -17.75 16.48 -8.76
C LEU A 13 -17.87 15.81 -7.39
N LEU A 14 -18.90 14.98 -7.20
CA LEU A 14 -19.09 14.21 -5.96
C LEU A 14 -17.92 13.25 -5.72
N ALA A 15 -17.43 12.54 -6.75
CA ALA A 15 -16.28 11.65 -6.62
C ALA A 15 -15.00 12.38 -6.23
N CYS A 16 -14.86 13.66 -6.63
CA CYS A 16 -13.69 14.51 -6.38
C CYS A 16 -13.78 15.32 -5.08
N GLN A 17 -14.88 15.25 -4.34
CA GLN A 17 -15.00 15.89 -3.02
C GLN A 17 -14.47 14.98 -1.91
N ALA A 18 -13.77 15.57 -0.94
CA ALA A 18 -13.35 14.82 0.23
C ALA A 18 -14.53 14.50 1.19
N PRO A 19 -14.64 13.27 1.73
CA PRO A 19 -13.78 12.13 1.47
C PRO A 19 -13.95 11.58 0.05
N LEU A 20 -12.85 11.39 -0.67
CA LEU A 20 -12.87 10.85 -2.04
C LEU A 20 -13.51 9.46 -2.06
N GLY A 21 -14.38 9.20 -3.02
CA GLY A 21 -15.02 7.89 -3.12
C GLY A 21 -15.46 7.53 -4.53
N PRO A 22 -15.74 6.24 -4.78
CA PRO A 22 -16.25 5.80 -6.07
C PRO A 22 -17.69 6.25 -6.26
N VAL A 23 -18.03 6.56 -7.49
CA VAL A 23 -19.41 6.80 -7.92
C VAL A 23 -19.79 5.80 -8.99
N HIS A 24 -21.04 5.39 -9.03
CA HIS A 24 -21.58 4.50 -10.05
C HIS A 24 -22.53 5.26 -10.95
N LEU A 25 -22.25 5.23 -12.25
CA LEU A 25 -23.13 5.77 -13.29
C LEU A 25 -23.68 4.64 -14.13
N GLU A 26 -24.99 4.49 -14.16
CA GLU A 26 -25.68 3.57 -15.07
C GLU A 26 -26.21 4.33 -16.28
N LEU A 27 -25.79 3.91 -17.46
CA LEU A 27 -26.20 4.49 -18.73
C LEU A 27 -27.00 3.47 -19.55
N THR A 28 -28.30 3.72 -19.74
CA THR A 28 -29.12 2.85 -20.59
C THR A 28 -28.82 3.06 -22.07
N GLY A 29 -29.03 2.03 -22.90
CA GLY A 29 -28.80 2.12 -24.33
C GLY A 29 -29.67 3.19 -25.03
N GLU A 30 -30.82 3.56 -24.47
CA GLU A 30 -31.65 4.65 -24.96
C GLU A 30 -30.98 6.02 -24.70
N VAL A 31 -30.52 6.26 -23.48
CA VAL A 31 -29.84 7.51 -23.09
C VAL A 31 -28.52 7.68 -23.86
N ALA A 32 -27.77 6.59 -24.06
CA ALA A 32 -26.51 6.61 -24.81
C ALA A 32 -26.66 7.03 -26.28
N ARG A 33 -27.87 6.90 -26.86
CA ARG A 33 -28.16 7.30 -28.25
C ARG A 33 -28.65 8.76 -28.38
N ARG A 34 -28.92 9.43 -27.28
CA ARG A 34 -29.38 10.82 -27.31
C ARG A 34 -28.25 11.74 -27.72
N LEU A 35 -28.53 12.65 -28.62
CA LEU A 35 -27.66 13.77 -28.92
C LEU A 35 -27.81 14.82 -27.82
N ILE A 36 -26.74 15.27 -27.26
CA ILE A 36 -26.70 16.35 -26.25
C ILE A 36 -25.69 17.39 -26.69
N ASP A 37 -25.88 18.63 -26.24
CA ASP A 37 -24.87 19.67 -26.36
C ASP A 37 -23.64 19.26 -25.51
N PRO A 38 -22.41 19.59 -25.98
CA PRO A 38 -21.19 19.32 -25.20
C PRO A 38 -21.33 19.94 -23.80
N PRO A 39 -21.02 19.22 -22.72
CA PRO A 39 -21.04 19.78 -21.39
C PRO A 39 -20.05 20.94 -21.30
N GLN A 40 -20.46 22.01 -20.66
CA GLN A 40 -19.49 23.03 -20.23
C GLN A 40 -18.69 22.41 -19.10
N VAL A 41 -17.37 22.32 -19.24
CA VAL A 41 -16.49 21.76 -18.21
C VAL A 41 -16.61 22.67 -16.98
N ALA A 42 -17.31 22.20 -15.95
CA ALA A 42 -17.32 22.90 -14.67
C ALA A 42 -15.92 22.89 -14.11
N THR A 43 -15.36 24.04 -13.92
CA THR A 43 -14.17 24.22 -13.12
C THR A 43 -14.55 23.90 -11.68
N LEU A 44 -13.91 22.86 -11.10
CA LEU A 44 -13.95 22.63 -9.65
C LEU A 44 -13.66 23.97 -8.98
N ALA A 45 -14.67 24.53 -8.31
CA ALA A 45 -14.47 25.75 -7.54
C ALA A 45 -13.38 25.44 -6.49
N SER A 46 -12.22 26.10 -6.64
CA SER A 46 -11.18 26.03 -5.63
C SER A 46 -11.77 26.54 -4.32
N SER A 47 -12.05 25.64 -3.39
CA SER A 47 -12.45 26.03 -2.05
C SER A 47 -11.28 26.86 -1.47
N THR A 48 -11.56 28.07 -1.01
CA THR A 48 -10.55 28.88 -0.32
C THR A 48 -10.11 28.11 0.93
N SER A 49 -8.86 27.67 0.91
CA SER A 49 -8.25 26.99 2.06
C SER A 49 -8.16 27.96 3.23
N VAL A 50 -8.84 27.64 4.33
CA VAL A 50 -8.85 28.45 5.56
C VAL A 50 -8.21 27.63 6.68
N LEU A 51 -7.20 28.20 7.32
CA LEU A 51 -6.54 27.60 8.47
C LEU A 51 -7.46 27.64 9.69
N ASP A 52 -7.70 26.49 10.31
CA ASP A 52 -8.38 26.39 11.60
C ASP A 52 -7.37 26.58 12.74
N HIS A 53 -7.12 27.84 13.07
CA HIS A 53 -6.13 28.19 14.09
C HIS A 53 -6.45 27.62 15.47
N VAL A 54 -7.74 27.56 15.85
CA VAL A 54 -8.14 27.09 17.18
C VAL A 54 -7.93 25.58 17.31
N ALA A 55 -8.44 24.83 16.34
CA ALA A 55 -8.27 23.37 16.33
C ALA A 55 -6.79 22.99 16.23
N LEU A 56 -6.02 23.67 15.36
CA LEU A 56 -4.60 23.42 15.19
C LEU A 56 -3.78 23.72 16.44
N GLN A 57 -4.09 24.83 17.12
CA GLN A 57 -3.42 25.17 18.39
C GLN A 57 -3.71 24.14 19.48
N SER A 58 -4.95 23.67 19.60
CA SER A 58 -5.32 22.60 20.52
C SER A 58 -4.54 21.31 20.22
N LEU A 59 -4.46 20.93 18.94
CA LEU A 59 -3.72 19.76 18.49
C LEU A 59 -2.22 19.87 18.78
N ALA A 60 -1.60 21.00 18.45
CA ALA A 60 -0.19 21.25 18.70
C ALA A 60 0.14 21.21 20.20
N GLN A 61 -0.77 21.70 21.06
CA GLN A 61 -0.62 21.65 22.49
C GLN A 61 -0.59 20.19 23.00
N GLN A 62 -1.46 19.32 22.50
CA GLN A 62 -1.45 17.90 22.88
C GLN A 62 -0.13 17.23 22.49
N ILE A 63 0.41 17.54 21.29
CA ILE A 63 1.71 17.01 20.87
C ILE A 63 2.83 17.50 21.78
N LYS A 64 2.85 18.79 22.14
CA LYS A 64 3.88 19.36 23.05
C LYS A 64 3.85 18.80 24.45
N LEU A 65 2.70 18.34 24.93
CA LEU A 65 2.55 17.67 26.22
C LEU A 65 2.99 16.21 26.19
N SER A 66 2.97 15.57 25.01
CA SER A 66 3.43 14.20 24.83
C SER A 66 4.95 14.12 24.93
N LYS A 67 5.45 13.02 25.49
CA LYS A 67 6.89 12.71 25.52
C LYS A 67 7.28 11.67 24.49
N LYS A 68 6.38 10.75 24.20
CA LYS A 68 6.60 9.61 23.30
C LYS A 68 5.46 9.48 22.29
N PRO A 69 5.25 10.48 21.39
CA PRO A 69 4.27 10.34 20.32
C PRO A 69 4.71 9.27 19.30
N VAL A 70 3.75 8.69 18.59
CA VAL A 70 3.97 7.89 17.38
C VAL A 70 3.26 8.58 16.23
N LEU A 71 3.95 8.76 15.11
CA LEU A 71 3.39 9.32 13.89
C LEU A 71 2.80 8.18 13.02
N ILE A 72 1.50 8.25 12.75
CA ILE A 72 0.79 7.33 11.88
C ILE A 72 0.42 8.08 10.60
N VAL A 73 0.97 7.64 9.47
CA VAL A 73 0.81 8.29 8.17
C VAL A 73 -0.12 7.46 7.30
N GLY A 74 -1.21 8.07 6.83
CA GLY A 74 -2.22 7.43 6.00
C GLY A 74 -2.26 7.94 4.56
N LEU A 75 -3.18 7.38 3.79
CA LEU A 75 -3.36 7.56 2.36
C LEU A 75 -3.39 9.03 1.90
N GLU A 76 -4.07 9.91 2.64
CA GLU A 76 -4.24 11.32 2.24
C GLU A 76 -2.92 12.10 2.29
N ALA A 77 -1.96 11.65 3.12
CA ALA A 77 -0.65 12.27 3.28
C ALA A 77 0.23 12.19 2.02
N ARG A 78 -0.11 11.36 1.03
CA ARG A 78 0.62 11.26 -0.24
C ARG A 78 0.67 12.58 -1.00
N HIS A 79 -0.36 13.41 -0.85
CA HIS A 79 -0.46 14.71 -1.54
C HIS A 79 0.30 15.85 -0.82
N CYS A 80 0.85 15.58 0.36
CA CYS A 80 1.67 16.52 1.14
C CYS A 80 2.88 15.81 1.77
N ALA A 81 3.51 14.91 1.01
CA ALA A 81 4.61 14.08 1.50
C ALA A 81 5.82 14.90 1.99
N ALA A 82 6.15 16.02 1.34
CA ALA A 82 7.25 16.87 1.76
C ALA A 82 7.02 17.48 3.15
N GLU A 83 5.82 17.97 3.39
CA GLU A 83 5.41 18.59 4.64
C GLU A 83 5.36 17.55 5.79
N VAL A 84 4.93 16.31 5.48
CA VAL A 84 4.89 15.20 6.45
C VAL A 84 6.29 14.70 6.78
N ARG A 85 7.22 14.67 5.81
CA ARG A 85 8.65 14.37 6.07
C ARG A 85 9.26 15.39 7.04
N GLN A 86 9.01 16.67 6.80
CA GLN A 86 9.46 17.73 7.72
C GLN A 86 8.89 17.55 9.13
N LEU A 87 7.62 17.14 9.24
CA LEU A 87 7.00 16.84 10.52
C LEU A 87 7.72 15.69 11.24
N ALA A 88 8.01 14.60 10.52
CA ALA A 88 8.74 13.46 11.08
C ALA A 88 10.16 13.84 11.56
N GLU A 89 10.87 14.67 10.76
CA GLU A 89 12.19 15.20 11.12
C GLU A 89 12.17 16.05 12.40
N HIS A 90 11.11 16.83 12.64
CA HIS A 90 10.93 17.58 13.86
C HIS A 90 10.61 16.69 15.06
N LEU A 91 9.69 15.74 14.88
CA LEU A 91 9.21 14.89 15.97
C LEU A 91 10.26 13.89 16.45
N LYS A 92 11.08 13.34 15.57
CA LYS A 92 12.07 12.28 15.85
C LYS A 92 11.45 11.12 16.64
N CYS A 93 10.31 10.65 16.20
CA CYS A 93 9.53 9.59 16.82
C CYS A 93 9.36 8.39 15.86
N PRO A 94 8.91 7.22 16.33
CA PRO A 94 8.55 6.11 15.47
C PRO A 94 7.46 6.52 14.48
N VAL A 95 7.62 6.06 13.22
CA VAL A 95 6.68 6.27 12.15
C VAL A 95 6.10 4.92 11.71
N LEU A 96 4.78 4.87 11.62
CA LEU A 96 4.01 3.78 11.04
C LEU A 96 3.29 4.32 9.81
N GLN A 97 3.32 3.60 8.69
CA GLN A 97 2.67 4.00 7.44
C GLN A 97 1.62 2.98 7.04
N THR A 98 0.45 3.42 6.57
CA THR A 98 -0.51 2.48 5.95
C THR A 98 0.05 1.92 4.63
N TYR A 99 -0.55 0.87 4.08
CA TYR A 99 -0.09 0.26 2.83
C TYR A 99 0.05 1.28 1.68
N LYS A 100 -0.94 2.17 1.51
CA LYS A 100 -0.91 3.18 0.44
C LYS A 100 -0.08 4.41 0.79
N ALA A 101 0.25 4.62 2.04
CA ALA A 101 1.11 5.71 2.50
C ALA A 101 2.60 5.36 2.46
N LYS A 102 2.98 4.09 2.21
CA LYS A 102 4.39 3.71 2.07
C LYS A 102 5.10 4.64 1.08
N GLY A 103 6.28 5.12 1.47
CA GLY A 103 7.07 6.07 0.69
C GLY A 103 6.69 7.55 0.88
N VAL A 104 5.64 7.89 1.61
CA VAL A 104 5.43 9.27 2.09
C VAL A 104 6.65 9.68 2.89
N ILE A 105 7.05 8.86 3.86
CA ILE A 105 8.38 8.85 4.45
C ILE A 105 9.09 7.63 3.88
N SER A 106 10.34 7.79 3.43
CA SER A 106 11.10 6.69 2.86
C SER A 106 11.16 5.50 3.82
N ASP A 107 10.90 4.28 3.34
CA ASP A 107 11.08 3.07 4.16
C ASP A 107 12.54 2.84 4.59
N LEU A 108 13.49 3.55 3.98
CA LEU A 108 14.90 3.54 4.38
C LEU A 108 15.18 4.49 5.55
N ASP A 109 14.24 5.38 5.90
CA ASP A 109 14.37 6.25 7.06
C ASP A 109 14.36 5.40 8.35
N PRO A 110 15.31 5.61 9.27
CA PRO A 110 15.40 4.84 10.51
C PRO A 110 14.21 5.03 11.46
N GLN A 111 13.44 6.09 11.31
CA GLN A 111 12.23 6.33 12.10
C GLN A 111 11.04 5.45 11.66
N VAL A 112 11.04 4.96 10.41
CA VAL A 112 9.96 4.09 9.90
C VAL A 112 10.11 2.69 10.49
N VAL A 113 9.22 2.33 11.40
CA VAL A 113 9.27 1.05 12.10
C VAL A 113 8.44 -0.04 11.44
N GLY A 114 7.43 0.31 10.65
CA GLY A 114 6.60 -0.68 9.95
C GLY A 114 5.31 -0.13 9.38
N ILE A 115 4.41 -1.05 9.06
CA ILE A 115 3.09 -0.75 8.49
C ILE A 115 2.07 -0.62 9.61
N PHE A 116 1.15 0.33 9.46
CA PHE A 116 -0.03 0.46 10.30
C PHE A 116 -1.25 -0.17 9.62
N THR A 117 -1.86 -1.14 10.27
CA THR A 117 -3.00 -1.88 9.73
C THR A 117 -4.23 -1.86 10.64
N GLY A 118 -4.09 -1.41 11.88
CA GLY A 118 -5.05 -1.64 12.95
C GLY A 118 -4.98 -3.07 13.50
N GLY A 119 -3.99 -3.86 13.09
CA GLY A 119 -3.73 -5.23 13.54
C GLY A 119 -2.90 -5.30 14.82
N ILE A 120 -2.12 -6.38 14.99
CA ILE A 120 -1.27 -6.54 16.17
C ILE A 120 0.21 -6.28 15.91
N GLN A 121 0.65 -6.18 14.65
CA GLN A 121 2.07 -6.01 14.34
C GLN A 121 2.66 -4.72 14.92
N GLU A 122 1.87 -3.66 14.95
CA GLU A 122 2.24 -2.34 15.49
C GLU A 122 1.99 -2.19 16.99
N ALA A 123 1.41 -3.20 17.65
CA ALA A 123 0.95 -3.12 19.04
C ALA A 123 2.06 -2.75 20.03
N ASP A 124 3.26 -3.33 19.87
CA ASP A 124 4.38 -3.06 20.76
C ASP A 124 4.89 -1.62 20.62
N CYS A 125 4.93 -1.10 19.40
CA CYS A 125 5.25 0.30 19.15
C CYS A 125 4.25 1.23 19.87
N LEU A 126 2.96 0.97 19.71
CA LEU A 126 1.89 1.76 20.31
C LEU A 126 1.81 1.58 21.84
N ALA A 127 2.18 0.41 22.37
CA ALA A 127 2.22 0.17 23.80
C ALA A 127 3.18 1.14 24.52
N HIS A 128 4.31 1.47 23.91
CA HIS A 128 5.31 2.39 24.43
C HIS A 128 5.00 3.87 24.17
N ALA A 129 4.00 4.17 23.35
CA ALA A 129 3.57 5.54 23.04
C ALA A 129 2.66 6.12 24.12
N ASP A 130 2.65 7.43 24.25
CA ASP A 130 1.70 8.19 25.07
C ASP A 130 0.69 8.98 24.24
N LEU A 131 0.93 9.13 22.91
CA LEU A 131 0.05 9.81 21.96
C LEU A 131 0.18 9.19 20.57
N MET A 132 -0.94 9.01 19.89
CA MET A 132 -0.99 8.71 18.45
C MET A 132 -1.26 10.00 17.67
N LEU A 133 -0.34 10.40 16.79
CA LEU A 133 -0.54 11.48 15.83
C LEU A 133 -0.89 10.88 14.48
N MET A 134 -2.14 10.95 14.08
CA MET A 134 -2.67 10.41 12.84
C MET A 134 -2.73 11.50 11.78
N VAL A 135 -2.01 11.31 10.66
CA VAL A 135 -1.90 12.29 9.59
C VAL A 135 -2.38 11.66 8.28
N GLY A 136 -3.52 12.12 7.80
CA GLY A 136 -4.10 11.64 6.54
C GLY A 136 -4.58 10.19 6.58
N LEU A 137 -4.98 9.69 7.75
CA LEU A 137 -5.48 8.33 7.92
C LEU A 137 -6.91 8.22 7.41
N ASP A 138 -7.12 7.38 6.39
CA ASP A 138 -8.43 7.03 5.88
C ASP A 138 -8.89 5.69 6.49
N PRO A 139 -10.06 5.64 7.16
CA PRO A 139 -10.58 4.40 7.73
C PRO A 139 -10.72 3.24 6.75
N VAL A 140 -10.84 3.50 5.46
CA VAL A 140 -10.90 2.46 4.41
C VAL A 140 -9.64 1.59 4.36
N GLU A 141 -8.52 2.10 4.86
CA GLU A 141 -7.25 1.36 4.89
C GLU A 141 -7.13 0.39 6.05
N MET A 142 -8.03 0.48 7.04
CA MET A 142 -7.94 -0.32 8.26
C MET A 142 -8.58 -1.68 8.10
N ILE A 143 -8.03 -2.66 8.80
CA ILE A 143 -8.65 -3.97 8.93
C ILE A 143 -9.90 -3.83 9.80
N LEU A 144 -11.03 -4.38 9.32
CA LEU A 144 -12.28 -4.40 10.08
C LEU A 144 -12.16 -5.36 11.27
N GLN A 145 -11.77 -4.83 12.41
CA GLN A 145 -11.70 -5.52 13.69
C GLN A 145 -11.84 -4.51 14.83
N PRO A 146 -12.14 -4.94 16.06
CA PRO A 146 -12.17 -4.03 17.19
C PRO A 146 -10.84 -3.30 17.37
N TRP A 147 -10.90 -2.02 17.66
CA TRP A 147 -9.71 -1.21 17.93
C TRP A 147 -9.01 -1.69 19.21
N LEU A 148 -7.74 -2.04 19.10
CA LEU A 148 -6.99 -2.68 20.17
C LEU A 148 -6.22 -1.69 21.05
N TYR A 149 -6.09 -0.43 20.63
CA TYR A 149 -5.17 0.53 21.24
C TYR A 149 -5.89 1.54 22.11
N ASN A 150 -5.69 1.45 23.43
CA ASN A 150 -6.24 2.41 24.39
C ASN A 150 -5.25 3.56 24.63
N LYS A 151 -5.02 4.39 23.60
CA LYS A 151 -4.12 5.54 23.64
C LYS A 151 -4.85 6.79 23.15
N PRO A 152 -4.56 7.97 23.72
CA PRO A 152 -5.09 9.20 23.16
C PRO A 152 -4.56 9.42 21.73
N GLY A 153 -5.40 9.95 20.85
CA GLY A 153 -5.03 10.26 19.48
C GLY A 153 -5.41 11.66 19.09
N VAL A 154 -4.60 12.29 18.27
CA VAL A 154 -4.91 13.54 17.57
C VAL A 154 -4.87 13.31 16.07
N GLU A 155 -5.69 14.02 15.30
CA GLU A 155 -5.90 13.70 13.89
C GLU A 155 -5.86 14.95 13.00
N LEU A 156 -5.12 14.83 11.89
CA LEU A 156 -5.19 15.74 10.75
C LEU A 156 -5.64 14.94 9.53
N SER A 157 -6.70 15.39 8.86
CA SER A 157 -7.27 14.75 7.66
C SER A 157 -7.88 15.79 6.73
N ASN A 158 -8.18 15.43 5.47
CA ASN A 158 -8.87 16.32 4.53
C ASN A 158 -10.37 16.41 4.81
N ALA A 159 -10.95 15.41 5.46
CA ALA A 159 -12.37 15.33 5.76
C ALA A 159 -12.62 14.66 7.11
N THR A 160 -13.80 14.87 7.65
CA THR A 160 -14.30 14.08 8.77
C THR A 160 -14.87 12.79 8.23
N HIS A 161 -14.35 11.66 8.70
CA HIS A 161 -14.88 10.34 8.36
C HIS A 161 -15.96 9.94 9.38
N ASP A 162 -17.07 9.39 8.90
CA ASP A 162 -18.19 8.96 9.77
C ASP A 162 -17.83 7.72 10.59
N VAL A 163 -16.97 6.86 10.02
CA VAL A 163 -16.49 5.66 10.69
C VAL A 163 -15.11 5.93 11.27
N HIS A 164 -15.02 5.95 12.58
CA HIS A 164 -13.76 6.11 13.30
C HIS A 164 -13.54 4.96 14.28
N TYR A 165 -12.32 4.48 14.31
CA TYR A 165 -11.89 3.46 15.27
C TYR A 165 -11.71 4.03 16.67
N ILE A 166 -11.34 5.31 16.75
CA ILE A 166 -11.21 6.07 18.01
C ILE A 166 -11.81 7.45 17.84
N LYS A 167 -12.19 8.05 18.96
CA LYS A 167 -12.55 9.47 19.03
C LYS A 167 -11.28 10.28 19.34
N PRO A 168 -10.74 11.06 18.39
CA PRO A 168 -9.57 11.89 18.67
C PRO A 168 -9.85 12.93 19.74
N ILE A 169 -8.87 13.23 20.57
CA ILE A 169 -8.95 14.29 21.61
C ILE A 169 -8.82 15.69 21.01
N ALA A 170 -8.18 15.81 19.83
CA ALA A 170 -8.15 17.01 19.01
C ALA A 170 -8.12 16.59 17.53
N ARG A 171 -8.81 17.34 16.66
CA ARG A 171 -8.94 17.03 15.24
C ARG A 171 -8.92 18.30 14.40
N VAL A 172 -8.28 18.20 13.22
CA VAL A 172 -8.40 19.11 12.10
C VAL A 172 -8.80 18.30 10.86
N SER A 173 -9.97 18.61 10.26
CA SER A 173 -10.54 17.84 9.14
C SER A 173 -10.80 18.73 7.94
N ARG A 174 -9.75 19.29 7.36
CA ARG A 174 -9.74 20.04 6.11
C ARG A 174 -8.31 20.38 5.70
N ASP A 175 -8.06 20.55 4.41
CA ASP A 175 -6.80 21.01 3.84
C ASP A 175 -5.55 20.53 4.62
N LEU A 176 -5.33 19.22 4.54
CA LEU A 176 -4.28 18.54 5.27
C LEU A 176 -2.91 19.21 5.07
N LYS A 177 -2.59 19.59 3.83
CA LYS A 177 -1.29 20.21 3.50
C LYS A 177 -1.08 21.52 4.24
N LEU A 178 -2.05 22.42 4.20
CA LEU A 178 -1.98 23.72 4.87
C LEU A 178 -1.78 23.55 6.39
N HIS A 179 -2.53 22.63 6.97
CA HIS A 179 -2.48 22.40 8.42
C HIS A 179 -1.19 21.71 8.86
N VAL A 180 -0.63 20.78 8.06
CA VAL A 180 0.68 20.17 8.37
C VAL A 180 1.79 21.21 8.28
N LEU A 181 1.77 22.11 7.29
CA LEU A 181 2.72 23.23 7.20
C LEU A 181 2.68 24.12 8.45
N ALA A 182 1.49 24.57 8.83
CA ALA A 182 1.33 25.41 10.01
C ALA A 182 1.66 24.68 11.34
N LEU A 183 1.41 23.37 11.40
CA LEU A 183 1.81 22.55 12.52
C LEU A 183 3.33 22.45 12.66
N ASN A 184 4.05 22.31 11.55
CA ASN A 184 5.52 22.29 11.55
C ASN A 184 6.10 23.57 12.18
N GLU A 185 5.52 24.73 11.87
CA GLU A 185 5.94 26.00 12.47
C GLU A 185 5.66 26.03 13.99
N GLN A 186 4.47 25.58 14.40
CA GLN A 186 4.09 25.55 15.80
C GLN A 186 4.90 24.55 16.65
N LEU A 187 5.40 23.47 16.05
CA LEU A 187 6.23 22.47 16.71
C LEU A 187 7.73 22.75 16.65
N SER A 188 8.13 23.94 16.16
CA SER A 188 9.53 24.33 16.15
C SER A 188 10.15 24.21 17.55
N GLY A 189 11.27 23.46 17.62
CA GLY A 189 11.97 23.18 18.89
C GLY A 189 11.40 22.02 19.72
N TYR A 190 10.28 21.43 19.33
CA TYR A 190 9.80 20.19 19.95
C TYR A 190 10.58 19.00 19.42
N VAL A 191 11.02 18.13 20.32
CA VAL A 191 11.64 16.83 20.01
C VAL A 191 11.11 15.81 21.01
N SER A 192 10.73 14.63 20.49
CA SER A 192 10.27 13.54 21.36
C SER A 192 11.37 13.00 22.26
N SER A 193 10.97 12.29 23.32
CA SER A 193 11.90 11.60 24.23
C SER A 193 12.17 10.15 23.82
N TRP A 194 11.94 9.78 22.56
CA TRP A 194 12.24 8.45 22.07
C TRP A 194 13.75 8.26 21.90
N PRO A 195 14.36 7.24 22.56
CA PRO A 195 15.73 6.85 22.25
C PRO A 195 15.80 6.27 20.83
N VAL A 196 16.81 6.65 20.05
CA VAL A 196 17.02 6.16 18.69
C VAL A 196 17.15 4.64 18.65
N GLU A 197 17.85 4.08 19.64
CA GLU A 197 18.04 2.64 19.79
C GLU A 197 16.72 1.91 20.01
N GLN A 198 15.77 2.52 20.75
CA GLN A 198 14.45 1.92 20.97
C GLN A 198 13.64 1.87 19.66
N ILE A 199 13.73 2.92 18.83
CA ILE A 199 13.07 2.94 17.51
C ILE A 199 13.65 1.83 16.61
N ALA A 200 14.97 1.68 16.59
CA ALA A 200 15.64 0.64 15.82
C ALA A 200 15.25 -0.78 16.29
N LEU A 201 15.15 -1.00 17.60
CA LEU A 201 14.71 -2.28 18.17
C LEU A 201 13.26 -2.60 17.79
N LEU A 202 12.34 -1.63 17.85
CA LEU A 202 10.94 -1.81 17.44
C LEU A 202 10.85 -2.23 15.97
N ARG A 203 11.62 -1.58 15.08
CA ARG A 203 11.68 -1.96 13.66
C ARG A 203 12.19 -3.39 13.49
N GLN A 204 13.29 -3.72 14.14
CA GLN A 204 13.89 -5.05 14.04
C GLN A 204 12.94 -6.14 14.55
N ASP A 205 12.25 -5.89 15.65
CA ASP A 205 11.29 -6.82 16.24
C ASP A 205 10.11 -7.10 15.31
N ILE A 206 9.52 -6.05 14.71
CA ILE A 206 8.45 -6.21 13.71
C ILE A 206 8.93 -7.06 12.54
N LEU A 207 10.09 -6.75 11.95
CA LEU A 207 10.62 -7.50 10.81
C LEU A 207 10.95 -8.95 11.19
N THR A 208 11.47 -9.19 12.39
CA THR A 208 11.77 -10.55 12.88
C THR A 208 10.49 -11.39 13.05
N ARG A 209 9.43 -10.80 13.58
CA ARG A 209 8.13 -11.50 13.73
C ARG A 209 7.46 -11.79 12.38
N LEU A 210 7.70 -10.96 11.37
CA LEU A 210 7.16 -11.15 10.03
C LEU A 210 8.02 -12.05 9.14
N ALA A 211 9.26 -12.36 9.54
CA ALA A 211 10.15 -13.22 8.79
C ALA A 211 9.60 -14.65 8.71
N TYR A 212 9.90 -15.29 7.60
CA TYR A 212 9.50 -16.67 7.35
C TYR A 212 10.36 -17.66 8.14
N PRO A 213 9.82 -18.79 8.57
CA PRO A 213 10.64 -19.89 9.08
C PRO A 213 11.49 -20.47 7.93
N PRO A 214 12.58 -21.21 8.26
CA PRO A 214 13.33 -21.91 7.24
C PRO A 214 12.45 -22.83 6.39
N VAL A 215 12.56 -22.73 5.07
CA VAL A 215 11.78 -23.52 4.11
C VAL A 215 12.51 -24.81 3.73
N GLN A 216 11.75 -25.83 3.35
CA GLN A 216 12.29 -27.14 2.94
C GLN A 216 12.43 -27.24 1.41
N PHE A 217 11.69 -26.47 0.66
CA PHE A 217 11.70 -26.45 -0.80
C PHE A 217 11.33 -25.06 -1.31
N GLY A 218 11.62 -24.78 -2.58
CA GLY A 218 11.26 -23.51 -3.21
C GLY A 218 11.96 -22.30 -2.57
N VAL A 219 11.31 -21.15 -2.67
CA VAL A 219 11.79 -19.86 -2.14
C VAL A 219 10.81 -19.38 -1.06
N ALA A 220 11.34 -18.93 0.07
CA ALA A 220 10.51 -18.28 1.09
C ALA A 220 10.00 -16.93 0.57
N PRO A 221 8.70 -16.60 0.74
CA PRO A 221 8.12 -15.35 0.26
C PRO A 221 8.83 -14.07 0.72
N ASP A 222 9.28 -13.99 1.96
CA ASP A 222 10.04 -12.84 2.48
C ASP A 222 11.44 -12.75 1.84
N ARG A 223 12.12 -13.88 1.65
CA ARG A 223 13.43 -13.94 0.98
C ARG A 223 13.34 -13.52 -0.47
N LEU A 224 12.30 -13.98 -1.18
CA LEU A 224 12.01 -13.55 -2.55
C LEU A 224 11.91 -12.01 -2.64
N VAL A 225 11.18 -11.41 -1.72
CA VAL A 225 10.99 -9.94 -1.68
C VAL A 225 12.28 -9.22 -1.28
N GLN A 226 13.05 -9.73 -0.31
CA GLN A 226 14.34 -9.17 0.07
C GLN A 226 15.36 -9.21 -1.07
N LEU A 227 15.42 -10.32 -1.82
CA LEU A 227 16.25 -10.43 -3.03
C LEU A 227 15.82 -9.45 -4.11
N SER A 228 14.51 -9.20 -4.24
CA SER A 228 13.98 -8.17 -5.15
C SER A 228 14.48 -6.78 -4.77
N ALA A 229 14.41 -6.44 -3.50
CA ALA A 229 14.89 -5.16 -2.98
C ALA A 229 16.40 -4.99 -3.21
N GLN A 230 17.18 -6.05 -2.99
CA GLN A 230 18.61 -6.08 -3.24
C GLN A 230 18.94 -5.84 -4.72
N ALA A 231 18.27 -6.54 -5.64
CA ALA A 231 18.50 -6.38 -7.08
C ALA A 231 18.18 -4.96 -7.58
N TYR A 232 17.09 -4.33 -7.06
CA TYR A 232 16.77 -2.95 -7.35
C TYR A 232 17.84 -1.97 -6.85
N ALA A 233 18.32 -2.17 -5.63
CA ALA A 233 19.36 -1.32 -5.03
C ALA A 233 20.69 -1.42 -5.79
N GLU A 234 21.14 -2.64 -6.14
CA GLU A 234 22.38 -2.88 -6.87
C GLU A 234 22.34 -2.28 -8.28
N GLN A 235 21.20 -2.33 -8.96
CA GLN A 235 21.02 -1.74 -10.27
C GLN A 235 20.63 -0.26 -10.22
N LYS A 236 20.51 0.32 -9.02
CA LYS A 236 20.19 1.74 -8.78
C LYS A 236 18.85 2.16 -9.38
N PHE A 237 17.89 1.25 -9.46
CA PHE A 237 16.52 1.60 -9.84
C PHE A 237 15.73 2.13 -8.65
N ARG A 238 14.84 3.07 -8.92
CA ARG A 238 13.82 3.48 -7.95
C ARG A 238 12.87 2.29 -7.70
N PRO A 239 12.70 1.84 -6.45
CA PRO A 239 11.82 0.72 -6.17
C PRO A 239 10.36 1.14 -6.31
N ARG A 240 9.66 0.57 -7.29
CA ARG A 240 8.22 0.75 -7.56
C ARG A 240 7.57 -0.62 -7.61
N MET A 241 6.49 -0.83 -6.86
CA MET A 241 5.79 -2.12 -6.84
C MET A 241 4.29 -1.99 -7.02
N SER A 242 3.70 -2.98 -7.67
CA SER A 242 2.29 -3.31 -7.55
C SER A 242 2.14 -4.65 -6.85
N VAL A 243 1.07 -4.82 -6.07
CA VAL A 243 0.84 -6.05 -5.33
C VAL A 243 -0.64 -6.42 -5.27
N ASP A 244 -0.94 -7.69 -5.50
CA ASP A 244 -2.27 -8.27 -5.38
C ASP A 244 -2.67 -8.55 -3.93
N ALA A 245 -3.97 -8.63 -3.70
CA ALA A 245 -4.49 -9.21 -2.49
C ALA A 245 -4.22 -10.73 -2.46
N GLY A 246 -3.51 -11.19 -1.45
CA GLY A 246 -3.13 -12.59 -1.27
C GLY A 246 -2.15 -12.76 -0.10
N ALA A 247 -1.74 -13.99 0.19
CA ALA A 247 -0.80 -14.23 1.29
C ALA A 247 0.59 -13.61 1.03
N HIS A 248 1.04 -13.57 -0.22
CA HIS A 248 2.29 -12.95 -0.66
C HIS A 248 2.35 -11.43 -0.37
N MET A 249 1.18 -10.77 -0.29
CA MET A 249 1.08 -9.34 0.01
C MET A 249 1.79 -8.97 1.34
N PHE A 250 1.74 -9.84 2.32
CA PHE A 250 2.33 -9.58 3.64
C PHE A 250 3.85 -9.45 3.55
N SER A 251 4.50 -10.36 2.82
CA SER A 251 5.94 -10.26 2.56
C SER A 251 6.27 -9.07 1.67
N ALA A 252 5.53 -8.86 0.57
CA ALA A 252 5.79 -7.77 -0.36
C ALA A 252 5.74 -6.39 0.33
N THR A 253 4.70 -6.15 1.13
CA THR A 253 4.54 -4.86 1.81
C THR A 253 5.51 -4.66 2.97
N ALA A 254 5.92 -5.73 3.66
CA ALA A 254 6.85 -5.64 4.80
C ALA A 254 8.32 -5.49 4.37
N PHE A 255 8.75 -6.20 3.32
CA PHE A 255 10.17 -6.36 3.00
C PHE A 255 10.63 -5.66 1.71
N PHE A 256 9.71 -5.15 0.85
CA PHE A 256 10.10 -4.33 -0.30
C PHE A 256 10.07 -2.84 0.09
N PRO A 257 11.22 -2.18 0.23
CA PRO A 257 11.26 -0.77 0.59
C PRO A 257 10.88 0.10 -0.61
N VAL A 258 10.15 1.17 -0.35
CA VAL A 258 9.90 2.24 -1.31
C VAL A 258 10.31 3.58 -0.72
N THR A 259 10.66 4.53 -1.58
CA THR A 259 11.27 5.80 -1.16
C THR A 259 10.43 7.01 -1.50
N GLN A 260 9.39 6.84 -2.31
CA GLN A 260 8.53 7.93 -2.75
C GLN A 260 7.05 7.55 -2.64
N ALA A 261 6.22 8.54 -2.30
CA ALA A 261 4.78 8.39 -2.28
C ALA A 261 4.24 8.02 -3.68
N GLY A 262 3.35 7.05 -3.73
CA GLY A 262 2.78 6.57 -5.00
C GLY A 262 3.53 5.39 -5.63
N ASP A 263 4.69 5.00 -5.11
CA ASP A 263 5.46 3.85 -5.63
C ASP A 263 4.92 2.49 -5.15
N VAL A 264 3.90 2.48 -4.32
CA VAL A 264 3.14 1.26 -3.95
C VAL A 264 1.75 1.33 -4.54
N LEU A 265 1.44 0.39 -5.41
CA LEU A 265 0.11 0.21 -6.01
C LEU A 265 -0.53 -1.04 -5.42
N ILE A 266 -1.58 -0.84 -4.65
CA ILE A 266 -2.31 -1.90 -3.94
C ILE A 266 -3.80 -1.58 -3.91
N SER A 267 -4.64 -2.59 -4.14
CA SER A 267 -6.08 -2.48 -3.93
C SER A 267 -6.39 -2.56 -2.44
N ASN A 268 -6.57 -1.40 -1.81
CA ASN A 268 -6.98 -1.32 -0.41
C ASN A 268 -8.46 -0.94 -0.32
N GLY A 269 -9.15 -1.41 0.70
CA GLY A 269 -10.59 -1.32 0.81
C GLY A 269 -11.28 -2.51 0.16
N LEU A 270 -11.43 -2.55 -1.16
CA LEU A 270 -12.03 -3.70 -1.86
C LEU A 270 -11.11 -4.94 -1.91
N ALA A 271 -9.79 -4.73 -1.87
CA ALA A 271 -8.76 -5.77 -1.82
C ALA A 271 -8.91 -6.84 -2.92
N THR A 272 -9.02 -6.39 -4.17
CA THR A 272 -9.19 -7.27 -5.33
C THR A 272 -7.93 -8.05 -5.66
N MET A 273 -8.10 -9.32 -6.03
CA MET A 273 -7.12 -10.08 -6.81
C MET A 273 -7.09 -9.56 -8.25
N ALA A 274 -6.04 -9.89 -9.00
CA ALA A 274 -5.85 -9.45 -10.39
C ALA A 274 -5.70 -7.91 -10.57
N PHE A 275 -5.39 -7.19 -9.51
CA PHE A 275 -5.11 -5.75 -9.54
C PHE A 275 -3.67 -5.44 -9.97
N ALA A 276 -2.71 -6.27 -9.52
CA ALA A 276 -1.28 -5.93 -9.58
C ALA A 276 -0.77 -5.79 -11.02
N LEU A 277 -1.15 -6.70 -11.93
CA LEU A 277 -0.67 -6.68 -13.32
C LEU A 277 -1.17 -5.44 -14.09
N PRO A 278 -2.47 -5.13 -14.16
CA PRO A 278 -2.93 -3.91 -14.82
C PRO A 278 -2.37 -2.63 -14.18
N ALA A 279 -2.22 -2.61 -12.86
CA ALA A 279 -1.63 -1.46 -12.17
C ALA A 279 -0.13 -1.28 -12.50
N ALA A 280 0.64 -2.38 -12.62
CA ALA A 280 2.03 -2.34 -13.06
C ALA A 280 2.17 -1.81 -14.48
N ILE A 281 1.31 -2.28 -15.39
CA ILE A 281 1.29 -1.81 -16.79
C ILE A 281 1.04 -0.30 -16.82
N ALA A 282 0.00 0.18 -16.13
CA ALA A 282 -0.33 1.60 -16.07
C ALA A 282 0.83 2.44 -15.52
N ALA A 283 1.45 2.00 -14.41
CA ALA A 283 2.57 2.70 -13.82
C ALA A 283 3.83 2.72 -14.70
N ALA A 284 4.09 1.64 -15.45
CA ALA A 284 5.21 1.59 -16.38
C ALA A 284 5.00 2.48 -17.60
N LEU A 285 3.76 2.65 -18.05
CA LEU A 285 3.41 3.55 -19.16
C LEU A 285 3.46 5.02 -18.73
N ASP A 286 3.11 5.33 -17.48
CA ASP A 286 3.19 6.68 -16.90
C ASP A 286 4.65 7.15 -16.75
N GLU A 287 5.52 6.27 -16.22
CA GLU A 287 6.95 6.55 -16.05
C GLU A 287 7.84 5.43 -16.63
N PRO A 288 8.07 5.39 -17.94
CA PRO A 288 8.78 4.29 -18.62
C PRO A 288 10.26 4.11 -18.20
N ALA A 289 10.88 5.16 -17.65
CA ALA A 289 12.29 5.12 -17.23
C ALA A 289 12.54 4.16 -16.04
N HIS A 290 11.51 3.90 -15.23
CA HIS A 290 11.62 3.11 -14.01
C HIS A 290 10.85 1.80 -14.13
N PRO A 291 11.53 0.64 -14.06
CA PRO A 291 10.86 -0.65 -14.08
C PRO A 291 9.94 -0.80 -12.86
N VAL A 292 8.79 -1.45 -13.06
CA VAL A 292 7.84 -1.76 -11.99
C VAL A 292 7.90 -3.25 -11.71
N ILE A 293 8.06 -3.64 -10.44
CA ILE A 293 7.89 -5.03 -10.03
C ILE A 293 6.43 -5.29 -9.66
N CYS A 294 5.86 -6.33 -10.25
CA CYS A 294 4.49 -6.77 -10.04
C CYS A 294 4.49 -8.06 -9.22
N PHE A 295 4.15 -7.99 -7.94
CA PHE A 295 4.01 -9.15 -7.07
C PHE A 295 2.57 -9.68 -7.12
N THR A 296 2.39 -10.87 -7.68
CA THR A 296 1.09 -11.53 -7.79
C THR A 296 1.17 -13.00 -7.37
N GLY A 297 0.08 -13.56 -6.89
CA GLY A 297 -0.04 -15.00 -6.72
C GLY A 297 -0.49 -15.66 -8.03
N ASP A 298 -0.25 -16.97 -8.15
CA ASP A 298 -0.68 -17.78 -9.29
C ASP A 298 -2.20 -17.68 -9.54
N GLY A 299 -3.02 -17.71 -8.48
CA GLY A 299 -4.46 -17.52 -8.60
C GLY A 299 -4.87 -16.13 -9.07
N GLY A 300 -4.17 -15.08 -8.64
CA GLY A 300 -4.38 -13.70 -9.09
C GLY A 300 -4.04 -13.53 -10.57
N LEU A 301 -2.88 -14.05 -10.97
CA LEU A 301 -2.44 -13.98 -12.37
C LEU A 301 -3.40 -14.73 -13.31
N MET A 302 -3.90 -15.91 -12.90
CA MET A 302 -4.87 -16.67 -13.71
C MET A 302 -6.14 -15.87 -14.01
N MET A 303 -6.57 -14.97 -13.13
CA MET A 303 -7.75 -14.13 -13.33
C MET A 303 -7.55 -13.03 -14.39
N CYS A 304 -6.30 -12.64 -14.67
CA CYS A 304 -5.96 -11.59 -15.63
C CYS A 304 -4.83 -12.01 -16.60
N LEU A 305 -4.68 -13.31 -16.87
CA LEU A 305 -3.60 -13.84 -17.68
C LEU A 305 -3.52 -13.18 -19.07
N GLY A 306 -4.67 -12.84 -19.64
CA GLY A 306 -4.75 -12.13 -20.93
C GLY A 306 -4.07 -10.77 -20.95
N GLU A 307 -3.94 -10.11 -19.81
CA GLU A 307 -3.26 -8.81 -19.69
C GLU A 307 -1.73 -8.88 -19.90
N LEU A 308 -1.16 -10.09 -19.92
CA LEU A 308 0.22 -10.27 -20.38
C LEU A 308 0.39 -9.83 -21.84
N CYS A 309 -0.64 -10.06 -22.70
CA CYS A 309 -0.63 -9.55 -24.08
C CYS A 309 -0.64 -8.02 -24.09
N THR A 310 -1.47 -7.38 -23.25
CA THR A 310 -1.50 -5.93 -23.11
C THR A 310 -0.13 -5.37 -22.68
N ALA A 311 0.55 -6.04 -21.75
CA ALA A 311 1.90 -5.66 -21.33
C ALA A 311 2.91 -5.77 -22.49
N ILE A 312 2.84 -6.85 -23.28
CA ILE A 312 3.73 -7.09 -24.43
C ILE A 312 3.48 -6.07 -25.53
N ASP A 313 2.22 -5.89 -25.93
CA ASP A 313 1.84 -4.99 -27.01
C ASP A 313 2.16 -3.53 -26.70
N SER A 314 2.05 -3.14 -25.42
CA SER A 314 2.40 -1.78 -24.97
C SER A 314 3.89 -1.58 -24.68
N GLY A 315 4.69 -2.64 -24.67
CA GLY A 315 6.10 -2.58 -24.30
C GLY A 315 6.33 -2.16 -22.84
N ALA A 316 5.38 -2.42 -21.95
CA ALA A 316 5.44 -2.00 -20.55
C ALA A 316 6.68 -2.60 -19.85
N ARG A 317 7.53 -1.76 -19.27
CA ARG A 317 8.74 -2.18 -18.56
C ARG A 317 8.39 -2.69 -17.17
N ILE A 318 7.91 -3.93 -17.08
CA ILE A 318 7.50 -4.59 -15.85
C ILE A 318 8.19 -5.93 -15.67
N VAL A 319 8.39 -6.33 -14.40
CA VAL A 319 8.78 -7.67 -14.02
C VAL A 319 7.67 -8.29 -13.19
N VAL A 320 6.93 -9.23 -13.79
CA VAL A 320 5.87 -9.96 -13.08
C VAL A 320 6.51 -11.10 -12.31
N VAL A 321 6.38 -11.09 -10.99
CA VAL A 321 6.88 -12.12 -10.10
C VAL A 321 5.69 -12.90 -9.55
N VAL A 322 5.58 -14.16 -9.95
CA VAL A 322 4.48 -15.04 -9.58
C VAL A 322 4.89 -15.87 -8.37
N PHE A 323 4.20 -15.67 -7.26
CA PHE A 323 4.30 -16.53 -6.08
C PHE A 323 3.45 -17.78 -6.33
N ASN A 324 4.07 -18.82 -6.89
CA ASN A 324 3.38 -20.02 -7.36
C ASN A 324 3.46 -21.13 -6.32
N ASP A 325 2.38 -21.29 -5.54
CA ASP A 325 2.19 -22.39 -4.59
C ASP A 325 0.99 -23.29 -4.95
N SER A 326 0.41 -23.08 -6.13
CA SER A 326 -0.72 -23.84 -6.67
C SER A 326 -1.97 -23.75 -5.80
N ALA A 327 -2.19 -22.57 -5.14
CA ALA A 327 -3.30 -22.42 -4.22
C ALA A 327 -3.75 -20.96 -4.03
N LEU A 328 -5.00 -20.81 -3.61
CA LEU A 328 -5.47 -19.58 -2.93
C LEU A 328 -5.14 -19.67 -1.43
N SER A 329 -3.86 -19.60 -1.10
CA SER A 329 -3.34 -19.94 0.23
C SER A 329 -3.98 -19.15 1.36
N LEU A 330 -4.29 -17.85 1.20
CA LEU A 330 -4.97 -17.07 2.24
C LEU A 330 -6.39 -17.58 2.50
N ILE A 331 -7.09 -18.05 1.47
CA ILE A 331 -8.44 -18.63 1.60
C ILE A 331 -8.35 -20.03 2.21
N ASP A 332 -7.38 -20.82 1.78
CA ASP A 332 -7.13 -22.16 2.32
C ASP A 332 -6.82 -22.11 3.81
N ILE A 333 -5.95 -21.22 4.26
CA ILE A 333 -5.66 -20.99 5.69
C ILE A 333 -6.93 -20.63 6.46
N LYS A 334 -7.80 -19.78 5.90
CA LYS A 334 -9.08 -19.42 6.53
C LYS A 334 -10.07 -20.59 6.58
N GLN A 335 -10.11 -21.44 5.54
CA GLN A 335 -10.91 -22.66 5.59
C GLN A 335 -10.41 -23.59 6.69
N GLN A 336 -9.11 -23.85 6.76
CA GLN A 336 -8.50 -24.72 7.77
C GLN A 336 -8.69 -24.17 9.19
N SER A 337 -8.54 -22.86 9.41
CA SER A 337 -8.76 -22.25 10.72
C SER A 337 -10.20 -22.39 11.22
N LYS A 338 -11.16 -22.57 10.31
CA LYS A 338 -12.57 -22.85 10.60
C LYS A 338 -12.89 -24.34 10.58
N GLN A 339 -11.88 -25.22 10.52
CA GLN A 339 -12.04 -26.68 10.40
C GLN A 339 -12.85 -27.10 9.16
N LEU A 340 -12.83 -26.31 8.11
CA LEU A 340 -13.45 -26.64 6.83
C LEU A 340 -12.43 -27.35 5.93
N PRO A 341 -12.86 -28.29 5.08
CA PRO A 341 -11.98 -28.93 4.11
C PRO A 341 -11.54 -27.92 3.03
N SER A 342 -10.29 -28.05 2.57
CA SER A 342 -9.75 -27.27 1.46
C SER A 342 -10.44 -27.66 0.16
N ARG A 343 -11.44 -26.88 -0.26
CA ARG A 343 -12.21 -27.13 -1.50
C ARG A 343 -12.15 -25.93 -2.42
N GLY A 344 -11.85 -26.18 -3.71
CA GLY A 344 -11.83 -25.16 -4.76
C GLY A 344 -10.68 -24.13 -4.63
N VAL A 345 -9.68 -24.43 -3.81
CA VAL A 345 -8.58 -23.50 -3.49
C VAL A 345 -7.21 -24.06 -3.83
N ARG A 346 -7.13 -25.29 -4.35
CA ARG A 346 -5.87 -25.94 -4.77
C ARG A 346 -6.01 -26.54 -6.16
N TRP A 347 -4.94 -26.52 -6.92
CA TRP A 347 -4.84 -27.05 -8.30
C TRP A 347 -3.46 -27.62 -8.60
N GLY A 348 -3.28 -28.19 -9.79
CA GLY A 348 -1.98 -28.61 -10.30
C GLY A 348 -1.13 -27.38 -10.69
N ARG A 349 0.19 -27.50 -10.56
CA ARG A 349 1.11 -26.42 -10.91
C ARG A 349 0.95 -26.03 -12.39
N HIS A 350 0.78 -24.76 -12.66
CA HIS A 350 0.82 -24.15 -13.98
C HIS A 350 2.22 -23.57 -14.24
N ASP A 351 2.66 -23.61 -15.50
CA ASP A 351 3.93 -23.06 -15.95
C ASP A 351 3.69 -21.68 -16.57
N PHE A 352 3.79 -20.66 -15.74
CA PHE A 352 3.57 -19.28 -16.18
C PHE A 352 4.74 -18.73 -17.01
N ALA A 353 5.94 -19.27 -16.82
CA ALA A 353 7.09 -18.89 -17.64
C ALA A 353 6.88 -19.28 -19.10
N LYS A 354 6.43 -20.52 -19.36
CA LYS A 354 6.08 -20.96 -20.71
C LYS A 354 4.87 -20.23 -21.28
N ALA A 355 3.88 -19.91 -20.44
CA ALA A 355 2.73 -19.11 -20.89
C ALA A 355 3.19 -17.73 -21.39
N MET A 356 4.05 -17.04 -20.65
CA MET A 356 4.64 -15.76 -21.08
C MET A 356 5.43 -15.88 -22.38
N GLN A 357 6.25 -16.94 -22.53
CA GLN A 357 7.02 -17.21 -23.75
C GLN A 357 6.11 -17.49 -24.95
N ALA A 358 5.03 -18.25 -24.76
CA ALA A 358 4.05 -18.55 -25.82
C ALA A 358 3.31 -17.30 -26.32
N LEU A 359 3.16 -16.28 -25.46
CA LEU A 359 2.59 -14.99 -25.83
C LEU A 359 3.61 -14.04 -26.47
N GLY A 360 4.90 -14.41 -26.53
CA GLY A 360 5.96 -13.62 -27.16
C GLY A 360 6.78 -12.76 -26.17
N GLY A 361 6.57 -12.88 -24.86
CA GLY A 361 7.34 -12.21 -23.82
C GLY A 361 8.51 -13.04 -23.32
N GLN A 362 9.22 -12.53 -22.29
CA GLN A 362 10.33 -13.23 -21.66
C GLN A 362 9.87 -13.88 -20.36
N GLY A 363 9.93 -15.21 -20.29
CA GLY A 363 9.53 -16.02 -19.13
C GLY A 363 10.72 -16.75 -18.53
N PHE A 364 10.84 -16.72 -17.21
CA PHE A 364 11.86 -17.40 -16.41
C PHE A 364 11.19 -18.27 -15.35
N GLU A 365 11.81 -19.39 -15.03
CA GLU A 365 11.41 -20.28 -13.93
C GLU A 365 12.47 -20.23 -12.83
N ALA A 366 12.05 -20.22 -11.56
CA ALA A 366 12.93 -20.28 -10.41
C ALA A 366 12.36 -21.19 -9.33
N THR A 367 13.18 -22.09 -8.82
CA THR A 367 12.88 -22.99 -7.70
C THR A 367 13.82 -22.80 -6.51
N THR A 368 14.83 -21.93 -6.65
CA THR A 368 15.79 -21.57 -5.61
C THR A 368 16.03 -20.07 -5.57
N GLU A 369 16.54 -19.56 -4.45
CA GLU A 369 16.92 -18.15 -4.28
C GLU A 369 17.93 -17.69 -5.35
N ALA A 370 18.93 -18.52 -5.66
CA ALA A 370 19.96 -18.19 -6.65
C ALA A 370 19.37 -18.05 -8.06
N GLN A 371 18.51 -19.00 -8.48
CA GLN A 371 17.82 -18.94 -9.77
C GLN A 371 16.91 -17.71 -9.87
N TYR A 372 16.17 -17.41 -8.78
CA TYR A 372 15.33 -16.23 -8.74
C TYR A 372 16.13 -14.94 -8.90
N TYR A 373 17.22 -14.79 -8.15
CA TYR A 373 18.05 -13.60 -8.18
C TYR A 373 18.70 -13.40 -9.55
N GLU A 374 19.18 -14.46 -10.18
CA GLU A 374 19.73 -14.43 -11.54
C GLU A 374 18.66 -14.00 -12.56
N ALA A 375 17.49 -14.65 -12.54
CA ALA A 375 16.37 -14.35 -13.43
C ALA A 375 15.92 -12.88 -13.26
N LEU A 376 15.80 -12.39 -12.04
CA LEU A 376 15.40 -11.01 -11.76
C LEU A 376 16.46 -10.02 -12.26
N THR A 377 17.75 -10.32 -12.05
CA THR A 377 18.84 -9.46 -12.53
C THR A 377 18.87 -9.37 -14.06
N GLN A 378 18.52 -10.44 -14.76
CA GLN A 378 18.35 -10.45 -16.22
C GLN A 378 17.10 -9.67 -16.63
N ALA A 379 15.95 -9.93 -15.99
CA ALA A 379 14.68 -9.31 -16.28
C ALA A 379 14.72 -7.77 -16.15
N LEU A 380 15.38 -7.25 -15.12
CA LEU A 380 15.51 -5.80 -14.88
C LEU A 380 16.31 -5.07 -15.97
N LYS A 381 17.13 -5.77 -16.75
CA LYS A 381 17.87 -5.19 -17.90
C LYS A 381 17.04 -5.10 -19.17
N LEU A 382 15.93 -5.81 -19.24
CA LEU A 382 15.03 -5.82 -20.40
C LEU A 382 14.26 -4.48 -20.51
N GLN A 383 13.94 -4.10 -21.73
CA GLN A 383 13.16 -2.87 -22.00
C GLN A 383 11.66 -3.13 -22.16
N GLY A 384 11.22 -4.39 -22.06
CA GLY A 384 9.83 -4.82 -22.15
C GLY A 384 9.43 -5.70 -20.97
N PRO A 385 8.22 -6.26 -21.00
CA PRO A 385 7.71 -7.07 -19.92
C PRO A 385 8.40 -8.42 -19.81
N SER A 386 8.61 -8.85 -18.59
CA SER A 386 9.12 -10.19 -18.26
C SER A 386 8.32 -10.80 -17.12
N LEU A 387 8.37 -12.13 -17.01
CA LEU A 387 7.69 -12.87 -15.97
C LEU A 387 8.66 -13.90 -15.36
N ILE A 388 8.66 -13.97 -14.03
CA ILE A 388 9.40 -14.97 -13.28
C ILE A 388 8.40 -15.83 -12.50
N ASP A 389 8.26 -17.08 -12.88
CA ASP A 389 7.45 -18.08 -12.18
C ASP A 389 8.28 -18.69 -11.06
N VAL A 390 7.97 -18.30 -9.81
CA VAL A 390 8.75 -18.72 -8.65
C VAL A 390 7.98 -19.77 -7.85
N GLN A 391 8.55 -20.97 -7.72
CA GLN A 391 8.03 -21.94 -6.78
C GLN A 391 8.34 -21.48 -5.36
N ILE A 392 7.28 -21.23 -4.58
CA ILE A 392 7.42 -20.81 -3.19
C ILE A 392 6.98 -21.92 -2.22
N ASP A 393 7.48 -21.84 -0.98
CA ASP A 393 6.98 -22.67 0.12
C ASP A 393 5.93 -21.87 0.91
N PRO A 394 4.64 -22.29 0.91
CA PRO A 394 3.56 -21.55 1.60
C PRO A 394 3.51 -21.82 3.11
N SER A 395 4.36 -22.69 3.67
CA SER A 395 4.24 -23.20 5.04
C SER A 395 4.26 -22.10 6.13
N GLY A 396 4.97 -20.99 5.89
CA GLY A 396 5.08 -19.88 6.83
C GLY A 396 3.94 -18.85 6.76
N TYR A 397 3.05 -18.90 5.76
CA TYR A 397 1.99 -17.90 5.61
C TYR A 397 1.06 -17.80 6.83
N SER A 398 0.74 -18.92 7.47
CA SER A 398 -0.14 -18.93 8.66
C SER A 398 0.53 -18.20 9.83
N GLN A 399 1.84 -18.39 10.03
CA GLN A 399 2.60 -17.69 11.06
C GLN A 399 2.67 -16.20 10.79
N GLN A 400 2.98 -15.80 9.55
CA GLN A 400 3.06 -14.41 9.14
C GLN A 400 1.71 -13.70 9.29
N LEU A 401 0.60 -14.36 8.91
CA LEU A 401 -0.75 -13.84 9.09
C LEU A 401 -1.07 -13.57 10.57
N LYS A 402 -0.71 -14.51 11.45
CA LYS A 402 -0.87 -14.33 12.90
C LYS A 402 -0.02 -13.19 13.44
N ALA A 403 1.20 -13.02 12.95
CA ALA A 403 2.08 -11.93 13.38
C ALA A 403 1.54 -10.54 12.98
N MET A 404 0.75 -10.46 11.91
CA MET A 404 0.16 -9.21 11.45
C MET A 404 -1.19 -8.89 12.07
N ARG A 405 -2.04 -9.91 12.22
CA ARG A 405 -3.47 -9.70 12.53
C ARG A 405 -3.91 -10.24 13.89
N GLY A 406 -3.18 -11.17 14.47
CA GLY A 406 -3.54 -11.90 15.68
C GLY A 406 -4.19 -13.23 15.43
#